data_af05881f9cd7279cb9a635d7aa223b1b
#
_entry.id   af05881f9cd7279cb9a635d7aa223b1b
#
_cell.length_a   1.000
_cell.length_b   1.000
_cell.length_c   1.000
_cell.angle_alpha   90.00
_cell.angle_beta   90.00
_cell.angle_gamma   90.00
#
_symmetry.space_group_name_H-M   'P 1'
#
loop_
_entity.id
_entity.type
_entity.pdbx_description
1 polymer ?
#
loop_
_entity_poly.entity_id
_entity_poly.type
_entity_poly.pdbx_seq_one_letter_code
_entity_poly.pdbx_strand_id
1 'polypeptide(L)'
;ECVVSFYQLTHGFHNVSNLIAEKHSGFIKSLIDYSRLVSTKEIKSNHQALGSEMLNKLYPSLATILPRFPRILAIPYDTFYPYSTYHLETLFQHNNLSFLTENTLCVHWFNGNRMAKDYINKEDYNRKCSMTTILNREGYL
;
A
#
# COMPACT_ATOMS: atom_id res chain seq x y z
N GLU A 1 8.20 16.92 7.08
CA GLU A 1 7.24 16.00 7.71
C GLU A 1 7.41 14.62 7.10
N CYS A 2 7.33 13.60 7.94
CA CYS A 2 7.37 12.23 7.45
C CYS A 2 5.95 11.73 7.33
N VAL A 3 5.52 11.39 6.12
CA VAL A 3 4.23 10.74 5.88
C VAL A 3 4.45 9.24 5.88
N VAL A 4 4.00 8.57 6.92
CA VAL A 4 3.91 7.11 6.93
C VAL A 4 2.52 6.74 6.47
N SER A 5 2.46 6.08 5.37
CA SER A 5 1.19 5.60 4.90
C SER A 5 0.75 4.34 5.65
N PHE A 6 -0.47 4.27 5.91
CA PHE A 6 -1.39 3.13 5.98
C PHE A 6 -1.37 2.34 7.26
N TYR A 7 -2.22 2.79 8.12
CA TYR A 7 -2.80 1.95 9.14
C TYR A 7 -4.01 1.22 8.55
N GLN A 8 -3.94 -0.09 8.44
CA GLN A 8 -5.10 -0.90 8.11
C GLN A 8 -5.87 -1.15 9.39
N LEU A 9 -6.97 -0.41 9.59
CA LEU A 9 -7.77 -0.45 10.81
C LEU A 9 -8.25 -1.86 11.20
N THR A 10 -8.54 -2.71 10.21
CA THR A 10 -9.09 -4.06 10.44
C THR A 10 -8.07 -5.08 10.94
N HIS A 11 -6.76 -4.84 10.76
CA HIS A 11 -5.71 -5.82 11.07
C HIS A 11 -4.58 -5.25 11.93
N GLY A 12 -4.62 -3.96 12.25
CA GLY A 12 -3.56 -3.32 13.04
C GLY A 12 -2.19 -3.25 12.37
N PHE A 13 -2.09 -3.55 11.08
CA PHE A 13 -0.82 -3.54 10.35
C PHE A 13 -0.56 -2.20 9.68
N HIS A 14 0.68 -1.76 9.79
CA HIS A 14 1.20 -0.73 8.90
C HIS A 14 1.50 -1.34 7.53
N ASN A 15 1.13 -0.62 6.50
CA ASN A 15 1.52 -0.94 5.14
C ASN A 15 2.55 0.10 4.66
N VAL A 16 3.63 -0.34 4.03
CA VAL A 16 4.73 0.54 3.56
C VAL A 16 4.67 0.86 2.07
N SER A 17 3.54 0.73 1.44
CA SER A 17 3.43 0.93 -0.01
C SER A 17 3.67 2.37 -0.46
N ASN A 18 3.47 3.34 0.40
CA ASN A 18 3.82 4.73 0.14
C ASN A 18 4.46 5.33 1.39
N LEU A 19 5.69 5.74 1.25
CA LEU A 19 6.47 6.37 2.29
C LEU A 19 7.07 7.65 1.73
N ILE A 20 6.58 8.79 2.19
CA ILE A 20 7.11 10.10 1.82
C ILE A 20 7.75 10.69 3.07
N ALA A 21 9.02 11.07 2.96
CA ALA A 21 9.76 11.62 4.09
C ALA A 21 10.61 12.79 3.65
N GLU A 22 10.74 13.77 4.53
CA GLU A 22 11.74 14.82 4.37
C GLU A 22 13.15 14.26 4.54
N LYS A 23 14.12 14.96 3.97
CA LYS A 23 15.53 14.65 4.14
C LYS A 23 15.91 14.63 5.64
N HIS A 24 16.68 13.63 6.05
CA HIS A 24 17.12 13.43 7.45
C HIS A 24 15.98 13.10 8.44
N SER A 25 14.88 12.55 7.98
CA SER A 25 13.82 12.07 8.86
C SER A 25 14.37 11.06 9.88
N GLY A 26 14.16 11.33 11.18
CA GLY A 26 14.53 10.43 12.26
C GLY A 26 13.79 9.10 12.21
N PHE A 27 12.54 9.11 11.71
CA PHE A 27 11.77 7.90 11.48
C PHE A 27 12.43 7.01 10.41
N ILE A 28 12.76 7.58 9.25
CA ILE A 28 13.45 6.83 8.17
C ILE A 28 14.80 6.32 8.66
N LYS A 29 15.55 7.14 9.43
CA LYS A 29 16.80 6.68 10.04
C LYS A 29 16.60 5.45 10.90
N SER A 30 15.56 5.39 11.72
CA SER A 30 15.25 4.23 12.56
C SER A 30 14.96 2.97 11.75
N LEU A 31 14.29 3.09 10.62
CA LEU A 31 14.05 1.96 9.71
C LEU A 31 15.34 1.47 9.06
N ILE A 32 16.19 2.39 8.60
CA ILE A 32 17.51 2.06 8.04
C ILE A 32 18.40 1.39 9.08
N ASP A 33 18.46 1.91 10.29
CA ASP A 33 19.29 1.32 11.35
C ASP A 33 18.83 -0.11 11.69
N TYR A 34 17.51 -0.34 11.75
CA TYR A 34 16.97 -1.67 11.96
C TYR A 34 17.21 -2.61 10.77
N SER A 35 17.09 -2.12 9.54
CA SER A 35 17.30 -2.95 8.35
C SER A 35 18.71 -3.57 8.29
N ARG A 36 19.69 -2.92 8.87
CA ARG A 36 21.07 -3.42 8.98
C ARG A 36 21.20 -4.60 9.94
N LEU A 37 20.24 -4.80 10.83
CA LEU A 37 20.21 -5.91 11.79
C LEU A 37 19.49 -7.14 11.22
N VAL A 38 18.73 -6.97 10.15
CA VAL A 38 17.97 -8.07 9.53
C VAL A 38 18.94 -8.96 8.74
N SER A 39 18.93 -10.25 9.06
CA SER A 39 19.82 -11.20 8.39
C SER A 39 19.48 -11.43 6.92
N THR A 40 20.48 -11.72 6.11
CA THR A 40 20.28 -12.11 4.70
C THR A 40 19.37 -13.34 4.57
N LYS A 41 19.39 -14.27 5.53
CA LYS A 41 18.51 -15.43 5.56
C LYS A 41 17.04 -15.00 5.71
N GLU A 42 16.77 -14.08 6.64
CA GLU A 42 15.41 -13.55 6.86
C GLU A 42 14.88 -12.81 5.62
N ILE A 43 15.71 -11.96 5.01
CA ILE A 43 15.34 -11.24 3.78
C ILE A 43 14.99 -12.21 2.65
N LYS A 44 15.76 -13.28 2.49
CA LYS A 44 15.51 -14.29 1.43
C LYS A 44 14.27 -15.14 1.69
N SER A 45 13.93 -15.40 2.94
CA SER A 45 12.77 -16.22 3.31
C SER A 45 11.46 -15.43 3.40
N ASN A 46 11.54 -14.12 3.53
CA ASN A 46 10.38 -13.26 3.74
C ASN A 46 10.51 -11.94 2.97
N HIS A 47 9.77 -11.82 1.87
CA HIS A 47 9.77 -10.63 1.01
C HIS A 47 9.31 -9.34 1.73
N GLN A 48 8.65 -9.45 2.89
CA GLN A 48 8.20 -8.32 3.70
C GLN A 48 9.16 -7.97 4.84
N ALA A 49 10.27 -8.70 5.00
CA ALA A 49 11.22 -8.53 6.10
C ALA A 49 11.76 -7.10 6.23
N LEU A 50 11.98 -6.40 5.11
CA LEU A 50 12.39 -4.99 5.06
C LEU A 50 11.24 -4.01 4.75
N GLY A 51 10.01 -4.50 4.78
CA GLY A 51 8.81 -3.71 4.51
C GLY A 51 7.85 -3.67 5.70
N SER A 52 6.62 -4.10 5.47
CA SER A 52 5.55 -4.06 6.47
C SER A 52 5.90 -4.81 7.75
N GLU A 53 6.60 -5.94 7.66
CA GLU A 53 6.98 -6.70 8.84
C GLU A 53 8.00 -5.96 9.70
N MET A 54 9.04 -5.37 9.08
CA MET A 54 9.99 -4.52 9.79
C MET A 54 9.28 -3.38 10.51
N LEU A 55 8.39 -2.69 9.81
CA LEU A 55 7.64 -1.58 10.39
C LEU A 55 6.78 -2.03 11.56
N ASN A 56 6.07 -3.15 11.43
CA ASN A 56 5.23 -3.69 12.49
C ASN A 56 6.03 -4.23 13.69
N LYS A 57 7.24 -4.75 13.48
CA LYS A 57 8.16 -5.14 14.56
C LYS A 57 8.66 -3.94 15.37
N LEU A 58 9.02 -2.85 14.68
CA LEU A 58 9.51 -1.63 15.32
C LEU A 58 8.39 -0.81 15.97
N TYR A 59 7.27 -0.74 15.30
CA TYR A 59 6.17 0.15 15.61
C TYR A 59 4.82 -0.57 15.39
N PRO A 60 4.38 -1.41 16.35
CA PRO A 60 3.19 -2.24 16.17
C PRO A 60 1.87 -1.45 16.04
N SER A 61 1.90 -0.15 16.35
CA SER A 61 0.72 0.72 16.21
C SER A 61 1.11 2.18 16.07
N LEU A 62 0.20 3.03 15.62
CA LEU A 62 0.39 4.49 15.60
C LEU A 62 0.70 5.04 16.98
N ALA A 63 0.11 4.48 18.03
CA ALA A 63 0.38 4.88 19.41
C ALA A 63 1.84 4.69 19.82
N THR A 64 2.59 3.79 19.16
CA THR A 64 4.02 3.59 19.40
C THR A 64 4.91 4.50 18.55
N ILE A 65 4.38 5.04 17.46
CA ILE A 65 5.10 5.95 16.54
C ILE A 65 4.99 7.39 17.01
N LEU A 66 3.77 7.88 17.22
CA LEU A 66 3.47 9.29 17.45
C LEU A 66 4.24 9.92 18.62
N PRO A 67 4.44 9.26 19.77
CA PRO A 67 5.23 9.82 20.85
C PRO A 67 6.71 10.07 20.50
N ARG A 68 7.24 9.29 19.55
CA ARG A 68 8.64 9.39 19.11
C ARG A 68 8.80 10.33 17.92
N PHE A 69 7.77 10.38 17.08
CA PHE A 69 7.77 11.12 15.81
C PHE A 69 6.44 11.85 15.64
N PRO A 70 6.23 12.95 16.39
CA PRO A 70 4.92 13.64 16.45
C PRO A 70 4.52 14.33 15.13
N ARG A 71 5.45 14.44 14.18
CA ARG A 71 5.22 15.02 12.85
C ARG A 71 4.85 13.97 11.79
N ILE A 72 4.58 12.75 12.19
CA ILE A 72 4.11 11.71 11.28
C ILE A 72 2.62 11.90 11.00
N LEU A 73 2.27 11.91 9.71
CA LEU A 73 0.91 11.87 9.23
C LEU A 73 0.57 10.44 8.80
N ALA A 74 -0.38 9.82 9.48
CA ALA A 74 -0.96 8.56 9.04
C ALA A 74 -2.10 8.84 8.07
N ILE A 75 -2.04 8.24 6.89
CA ILE A 75 -3.07 8.38 5.86
C ILE A 75 -3.99 7.16 5.92
N PRO A 76 -5.32 7.34 5.81
CA PRO A 76 -6.25 6.23 5.76
C PRO A 76 -5.92 5.24 4.64
N TYR A 77 -6.13 3.96 4.90
CA TYR A 77 -5.79 2.89 3.96
C TYR A 77 -6.50 3.03 2.61
N ASP A 78 -7.78 3.38 2.62
CA ASP A 78 -8.65 3.55 1.46
C ASP A 78 -8.21 4.68 0.52
N THR A 79 -7.40 5.63 1.01
CA THR A 79 -6.79 6.67 0.17
C THR A 79 -5.95 6.09 -0.97
N PHE A 80 -5.28 4.96 -0.75
CA PHE A 80 -4.39 4.33 -1.73
C PHE A 80 -4.82 2.90 -2.09
N TYR A 81 -5.64 2.28 -1.27
CA TYR A 81 -6.16 0.93 -1.44
C TYR A 81 -7.67 0.88 -1.30
N PRO A 82 -8.42 1.63 -2.11
CA PRO A 82 -9.88 1.57 -2.07
C PRO A 82 -10.37 0.13 -2.37
N TYR A 83 -9.63 -0.59 -3.21
CA TYR A 83 -9.82 -2.03 -3.40
C TYR A 83 -8.72 -2.79 -2.66
N SER A 84 -9.10 -3.62 -1.70
CA SER A 84 -8.18 -4.55 -1.03
C SER A 84 -8.00 -5.83 -1.85
N THR A 85 -7.12 -6.72 -1.39
CA THR A 85 -6.96 -8.05 -2.00
C THR A 85 -8.24 -8.89 -2.04
N TYR A 86 -9.21 -8.60 -1.17
CA TYR A 86 -10.53 -9.25 -1.16
C TYR A 86 -11.48 -8.70 -2.22
N HIS A 87 -11.16 -7.57 -2.83
CA HIS A 87 -11.99 -6.87 -3.81
C HIS A 87 -11.44 -6.99 -5.24
N LEU A 88 -10.48 -7.87 -5.50
CA LEU A 88 -9.84 -8.01 -6.81
C LEU A 88 -10.83 -8.45 -7.90
N GLU A 89 -11.80 -9.29 -7.55
CA GLU A 89 -12.86 -9.68 -8.47
C GLU A 89 -13.70 -8.45 -8.87
N THR A 90 -14.07 -7.62 -7.91
CA THR A 90 -14.76 -6.35 -8.18
C THR A 90 -13.92 -5.44 -9.07
N LEU A 91 -12.60 -5.35 -8.82
CA LEU A 91 -11.71 -4.48 -9.57
C LEU A 91 -11.53 -4.92 -11.04
N PHE A 92 -11.39 -6.24 -11.29
CA PHE A 92 -11.01 -6.77 -12.62
C PHE A 92 -12.12 -7.49 -13.37
N GLN A 93 -13.26 -7.80 -12.75
CA GLN A 93 -14.35 -8.56 -13.37
C GLN A 93 -15.69 -7.81 -13.34
N HIS A 94 -15.89 -6.93 -12.37
CA HIS A 94 -17.14 -6.18 -12.22
C HIS A 94 -16.89 -4.67 -12.29
N ASN A 95 -17.89 -3.91 -12.70
CA ASN A 95 -17.82 -2.46 -12.69
C ASN A 95 -18.54 -1.90 -11.46
N ASN A 96 -17.80 -1.72 -10.38
CA ASN A 96 -18.31 -1.10 -9.16
C ASN A 96 -17.28 -0.11 -8.61
N LEU A 97 -17.57 1.17 -8.73
CA LEU A 97 -16.72 2.28 -8.28
C LEU A 97 -17.09 2.78 -6.87
N SER A 98 -18.00 2.12 -6.15
CA SER A 98 -18.41 2.55 -4.80
C SER A 98 -17.29 2.57 -3.75
N PHE A 99 -16.17 1.89 -4.02
CA PHE A 99 -14.99 1.90 -3.18
C PHE A 99 -14.12 3.16 -3.36
N LEU A 100 -14.31 3.91 -4.45
CA LEU A 100 -13.64 5.18 -4.67
C LEU A 100 -14.35 6.27 -3.89
N THR A 101 -13.60 7.05 -3.14
CA THR A 101 -14.09 8.22 -2.40
C THR A 101 -13.42 9.48 -2.92
N GLU A 102 -13.87 10.64 -2.46
CA GLU A 102 -13.20 11.93 -2.74
C GLU A 102 -11.76 11.99 -2.22
N ASN A 103 -11.43 11.14 -1.23
CA ASN A 103 -10.10 11.05 -0.64
C ASN A 103 -9.21 10.03 -1.34
N THR A 104 -9.71 9.29 -2.33
CA THR A 104 -8.91 8.31 -3.07
C THR A 104 -7.91 9.01 -3.97
N LEU A 105 -6.63 8.78 -3.73
CA LEU A 105 -5.52 9.35 -4.52
C LEU A 105 -4.98 8.38 -5.57
N CYS A 106 -5.07 7.08 -5.31
CA CYS A 106 -4.67 6.08 -6.29
C CYS A 106 -5.34 4.74 -6.05
N VAL A 107 -5.20 3.84 -7.01
CA VAL A 107 -5.67 2.46 -6.93
C VAL A 107 -4.50 1.52 -7.10
N HIS A 108 -4.29 0.64 -6.11
CA HIS A 108 -3.20 -0.32 -6.16
C HIS A 108 -3.48 -1.41 -7.19
N TRP A 109 -2.52 -1.64 -8.08
CA TRP A 109 -2.66 -2.56 -9.21
C TRP A 109 -2.62 -4.05 -8.85
N PHE A 110 -2.05 -4.42 -7.69
CA PHE A 110 -1.87 -5.82 -7.26
C PHE A 110 -1.16 -6.72 -8.31
N ASN A 111 -0.13 -6.20 -8.96
CA ASN A 111 0.57 -6.90 -10.06
C ASN A 111 1.06 -8.32 -9.72
N GLY A 112 1.24 -8.66 -8.45
CA GLY A 112 1.54 -10.03 -8.00
C GLY A 112 0.37 -11.00 -8.12
N ASN A 113 -0.87 -10.51 -8.26
CA ASN A 113 -2.06 -11.33 -8.32
C ASN A 113 -2.35 -11.81 -9.74
N ARG A 114 -2.90 -13.04 -9.86
CA ARG A 114 -3.24 -13.65 -11.15
C ARG A 114 -4.25 -12.84 -11.94
N MET A 115 -5.30 -12.29 -11.29
CA MET A 115 -6.33 -11.51 -12.00
C MET A 115 -5.75 -10.25 -12.64
N ALA A 116 -4.85 -9.55 -11.94
CA ALA A 116 -4.16 -8.38 -12.48
C ALA A 116 -3.26 -8.75 -13.66
N LYS A 117 -2.50 -9.84 -13.54
CA LYS A 117 -1.65 -10.36 -14.64
C LYS A 117 -2.47 -10.78 -15.85
N ASP A 118 -3.59 -11.49 -15.63
CA ASP A 118 -4.49 -11.91 -16.72
C ASP A 118 -5.11 -10.70 -17.43
N TYR A 119 -5.47 -9.66 -16.70
CA TYR A 119 -6.01 -8.43 -17.27
C TYR A 119 -4.98 -7.73 -18.18
N ILE A 120 -3.73 -7.59 -17.72
CA ILE A 120 -2.65 -6.97 -18.48
C ILE A 120 -2.25 -7.84 -19.69
N ASN A 121 -1.97 -9.13 -19.47
CA ASN A 121 -1.42 -10.02 -20.49
C ASN A 121 -2.40 -10.32 -21.62
N LYS A 122 -3.70 -10.24 -21.35
CA LYS A 122 -4.73 -10.43 -22.37
C LYS A 122 -5.13 -9.15 -23.06
N GLU A 123 -4.52 -8.02 -22.65
CA GLU A 123 -4.89 -6.69 -23.13
C GLU A 123 -6.41 -6.45 -23.07
N ASP A 124 -7.04 -6.96 -22.00
CA ASP A 124 -8.49 -7.04 -21.85
C ASP A 124 -9.09 -5.68 -21.43
N TYR A 125 -8.57 -4.64 -22.05
CA TYR A 125 -8.95 -3.23 -21.79
C TYR A 125 -10.36 -2.89 -22.24
N ASN A 126 -11.01 -3.76 -23.01
CA ASN A 126 -12.44 -3.64 -23.39
C ASN A 126 -13.39 -4.26 -22.35
N ARG A 127 -12.85 -4.96 -21.35
CA ARG A 127 -13.67 -5.55 -20.30
C ARG A 127 -14.39 -4.46 -19.50
N LYS A 128 -15.69 -4.64 -19.30
CA LYS A 128 -16.49 -3.73 -18.47
C LYS A 128 -16.24 -4.02 -16.98
N CYS A 129 -15.13 -3.53 -16.46
CA CYS A 129 -14.74 -3.68 -15.06
C CYS A 129 -14.31 -2.33 -14.46
N SER A 130 -14.16 -2.29 -13.14
CA SER A 130 -13.76 -1.06 -12.43
C SER A 130 -12.43 -0.53 -12.91
N MET A 131 -11.43 -1.42 -13.12
CA MET A 131 -10.10 -0.99 -13.59
C MET A 131 -10.16 -0.33 -14.96
N THR A 132 -10.86 -0.92 -15.95
CA THR A 132 -11.04 -0.30 -17.27
C THR A 132 -11.74 1.06 -17.16
N THR A 133 -12.76 1.16 -16.32
CA THR A 133 -13.48 2.42 -16.11
C THR A 133 -12.58 3.49 -15.51
N ILE A 134 -11.73 3.13 -14.54
CA ILE A 134 -10.75 4.05 -13.94
C ILE A 134 -9.73 4.50 -14.99
N LEU A 135 -9.14 3.57 -15.74
CA LEU A 135 -8.14 3.90 -16.76
C LEU A 135 -8.70 4.83 -17.86
N ASN A 136 -9.93 4.56 -18.34
CA ASN A 136 -10.59 5.43 -19.30
C ASN A 136 -10.87 6.83 -18.75
N ARG A 137 -11.33 6.91 -17.49
CA ARG A 137 -11.61 8.19 -16.82
C ARG A 137 -10.36 9.04 -16.68
N GLU A 138 -9.23 8.43 -16.41
CA GLU A 138 -7.93 9.08 -16.22
C GLU A 138 -7.16 9.28 -17.55
N GLY A 139 -7.73 8.87 -18.68
CA GLY A 139 -7.16 9.09 -20.02
C GLY A 139 -5.98 8.16 -20.37
N TYR A 140 -5.93 6.97 -19.77
CA TYR A 140 -4.91 5.96 -20.09
C TYR A 140 -5.33 4.95 -21.15
N LEU A 141 -6.63 4.91 -21.51
CA LEU A 141 -7.20 4.07 -22.58
C LEU A 141 -8.05 4.90 -23.52
#